data_6c92b8ed1075ea171ddb75abc70c708c
#
_entry.id   6c92b8ed1075ea171ddb75abc70c708c
#
_cell.length_a   1.000
_cell.length_b   1.000
_cell.length_c   1.000
_cell.angle_alpha   90.00
_cell.angle_beta   90.00
_cell.angle_gamma   90.00
#
_symmetry.space_group_name_H-M   'P 1'
#
loop_
_entity.id
_entity.type
_entity.pdbx_description
1 polymer ?
#
loop_
_entity_poly.entity_id
_entity_poly.type
_entity_poly.pdbx_seq_one_letter_code
_entity_poly.pdbx_strand_id
1 'polypeptide(L)'
;MDVTRTPEGKACLNVGCGAAYFPEWTNCDLLPGRQVVGHDLRDSLPWRDGTFDAVYSSHVLEHLTEDVGRRQLTEQFRVLKSGGVCRVVVPDLEGLCLEYLKALDGAAQNQDADAMRRYRWAVIELLDQMVREESGGALRKLLNSGDYDKTQVRARFGDAFRGAEGEPLTLENSRTDAKNSPVALETDWVAKMARRWKKWKLKWVTDSGRDLRKSGEAHRWMYDRVSLVQLLEVVGFSQCEVTTFDRSSIPNWEKYNLDASRHGPFPRKPDSLFVEGIKP
;
A
#
# COMPACT_ATOMS: atom_id res chain seq x y z
N MET A 1 -12.03 17.19 -13.05
CA MET A 1 -12.73 15.99 -12.51
C MET A 1 -13.46 16.36 -11.23
N ASP A 2 -14.51 15.61 -10.91
CA ASP A 2 -15.29 15.85 -9.69
C ASP A 2 -14.47 15.57 -8.43
N VAL A 3 -14.76 16.32 -7.37
CA VAL A 3 -14.08 16.22 -6.08
C VAL A 3 -15.14 15.93 -5.00
N THR A 4 -14.97 14.80 -4.33
CA THR A 4 -15.80 14.44 -3.18
C THR A 4 -15.37 15.28 -1.97
N ARG A 5 -16.34 15.69 -1.16
CA ARG A 5 -16.07 16.43 0.08
C ARG A 5 -16.62 15.71 1.28
N THR A 6 -15.89 15.79 2.38
CA THR A 6 -16.37 15.29 3.67
C THR A 6 -17.55 16.12 4.17
N PRO A 7 -18.31 15.66 5.17
CA PRO A 7 -19.39 16.44 5.78
C PRO A 7 -18.92 17.80 6.32
N GLU A 8 -17.66 17.90 6.71
CA GLU A 8 -17.01 19.16 7.17
C GLU A 8 -16.52 20.04 6.00
N GLY A 9 -16.82 19.66 4.74
CA GLY A 9 -16.49 20.41 3.54
C GLY A 9 -15.04 20.25 3.06
N LYS A 10 -14.24 19.38 3.68
CA LYS A 10 -12.85 19.13 3.29
C LYS A 10 -12.77 18.26 2.02
N ALA A 11 -11.83 18.55 1.16
CA ALA A 11 -11.50 17.74 -0.01
C ALA A 11 -10.25 16.91 0.30
N CYS A 12 -10.40 15.59 0.36
CA CYS A 12 -9.30 14.66 0.60
C CYS A 12 -9.13 13.71 -0.58
N LEU A 13 -7.88 13.42 -0.96
CA LEU A 13 -7.53 12.53 -2.06
C LEU A 13 -6.83 11.28 -1.54
N ASN A 14 -7.29 10.11 -1.96
CA ASN A 14 -6.64 8.82 -1.72
C ASN A 14 -6.06 8.29 -3.04
N VAL A 15 -4.74 8.27 -3.14
CA VAL A 15 -3.98 7.92 -4.35
C VAL A 15 -3.58 6.46 -4.29
N GLY A 16 -3.91 5.69 -5.34
CA GLY A 16 -3.64 4.25 -5.39
C GLY A 16 -4.44 3.48 -4.34
N CYS A 17 -5.73 3.84 -4.21
CA CYS A 17 -6.57 3.39 -3.09
C CYS A 17 -6.81 1.86 -3.05
N GLY A 18 -6.68 1.16 -4.17
CA GLY A 18 -7.03 -0.25 -4.25
C GLY A 18 -8.44 -0.53 -3.74
N ALA A 19 -8.54 -1.49 -2.82
CA ALA A 19 -9.78 -1.81 -2.11
C ALA A 19 -9.95 -1.05 -0.78
N ALA A 20 -8.92 -0.31 -0.35
CA ALA A 20 -8.91 0.44 0.90
C ALA A 20 -9.21 1.92 0.65
N TYR A 21 -10.47 2.26 0.49
CA TYR A 21 -10.90 3.63 0.26
C TYR A 21 -11.99 4.08 1.24
N PHE A 22 -12.14 5.38 1.38
CA PHE A 22 -13.17 6.00 2.19
C PHE A 22 -14.17 6.75 1.30
N PRO A 23 -15.49 6.47 1.40
CA PRO A 23 -16.49 7.01 0.46
C PRO A 23 -16.60 8.54 0.43
N GLU A 24 -16.24 9.21 1.52
CA GLU A 24 -16.26 10.69 1.61
C GLU A 24 -15.01 11.33 1.00
N TRP A 25 -14.04 10.53 0.54
CA TRP A 25 -12.83 11.01 -0.12
C TRP A 25 -12.93 10.84 -1.63
N THR A 26 -12.19 11.65 -2.35
CA THR A 26 -11.89 11.39 -3.76
C THR A 26 -10.87 10.25 -3.80
N ASN A 27 -11.20 9.14 -4.47
CA ASN A 27 -10.33 7.99 -4.56
C ASN A 27 -9.87 7.79 -6.01
N CYS A 28 -8.59 7.51 -6.23
CA CYS A 28 -8.08 7.13 -7.55
C CYS A 28 -7.19 5.91 -7.50
N ASP A 29 -7.26 5.11 -8.55
CA ASP A 29 -6.44 3.92 -8.75
C ASP A 29 -6.29 3.64 -10.25
N LEU A 30 -5.35 2.81 -10.65
CA LEU A 30 -5.23 2.37 -12.04
C LEU A 30 -6.53 1.73 -12.55
N LEU A 31 -7.25 1.01 -11.68
CA LEU A 31 -8.53 0.38 -12.01
C LEU A 31 -9.70 1.23 -11.53
N PRO A 32 -10.54 1.75 -12.45
CA PRO A 32 -11.73 2.52 -12.07
C PRO A 32 -12.76 1.66 -11.34
N GLY A 33 -13.51 2.29 -10.45
CA GLY A 33 -14.63 1.70 -9.72
C GLY A 33 -15.79 2.68 -9.56
N ARG A 34 -16.84 2.28 -8.83
CA ARG A 34 -18.02 3.13 -8.61
C ARG A 34 -17.66 4.46 -7.91
N GLN A 35 -16.69 4.44 -7.00
CA GLN A 35 -16.21 5.60 -6.24
C GLN A 35 -14.70 5.81 -6.41
N VAL A 36 -14.13 5.26 -7.49
CA VAL A 36 -12.70 5.29 -7.78
C VAL A 36 -12.50 5.81 -9.19
N VAL A 37 -11.80 6.93 -9.31
CA VAL A 37 -11.38 7.51 -10.59
C VAL A 37 -10.24 6.65 -11.15
N GLY A 38 -10.42 6.17 -12.40
CA GLY A 38 -9.34 5.44 -13.10
C GLY A 38 -8.24 6.40 -13.53
N HIS A 39 -7.01 6.18 -13.04
CA HIS A 39 -5.89 7.03 -13.36
C HIS A 39 -4.55 6.28 -13.24
N ASP A 40 -3.68 6.47 -14.23
CA ASP A 40 -2.31 5.95 -14.19
C ASP A 40 -1.41 6.96 -13.48
N LEU A 41 -0.82 6.55 -12.36
CA LEU A 41 0.05 7.42 -11.55
C LEU A 41 1.40 7.76 -12.23
N ARG A 42 1.67 7.23 -13.41
CA ARG A 42 2.80 7.67 -14.24
C ARG A 42 2.53 8.98 -14.95
N ASP A 43 1.25 9.37 -15.05
CA ASP A 43 0.77 10.62 -15.62
C ASP A 43 0.46 11.65 -14.53
N SER A 44 0.33 12.93 -14.91
CA SER A 44 -0.05 14.02 -14.01
C SER A 44 -1.46 13.83 -13.46
N LEU A 45 -1.65 14.11 -12.16
CA LEU A 45 -2.96 13.99 -11.51
C LEU A 45 -4.01 14.91 -12.17
N PRO A 46 -5.24 14.42 -12.46
CA PRO A 46 -6.21 15.11 -13.28
C PRO A 46 -7.01 16.20 -12.53
N TRP A 47 -6.47 16.71 -11.44
CA TRP A 47 -7.04 17.81 -10.65
C TRP A 47 -6.18 19.06 -10.75
N ARG A 48 -6.81 20.22 -10.49
CA ARG A 48 -6.13 21.52 -10.50
C ARG A 48 -5.24 21.69 -9.27
N ASP A 49 -4.31 22.63 -9.36
CA ASP A 49 -3.47 23.05 -8.24
C ASP A 49 -4.34 23.51 -7.07
N GLY A 50 -3.91 23.19 -5.86
CA GLY A 50 -4.59 23.64 -4.65
C GLY A 50 -6.04 23.14 -4.48
N THR A 51 -6.34 21.94 -4.96
CA THR A 51 -7.68 21.36 -4.90
C THR A 51 -7.97 20.71 -3.54
N PHE A 52 -6.99 19.99 -2.95
CA PHE A 52 -7.20 19.13 -1.80
C PHE A 52 -6.65 19.72 -0.49
N ASP A 53 -7.36 19.46 0.59
CA ASP A 53 -6.92 19.77 1.96
C ASP A 53 -5.96 18.69 2.50
N ALA A 54 -6.10 17.45 2.02
CA ALA A 54 -5.20 16.35 2.35
C ALA A 54 -5.02 15.40 1.15
N VAL A 55 -3.84 14.79 1.05
CA VAL A 55 -3.53 13.70 0.10
C VAL A 55 -2.91 12.55 0.89
N TYR A 56 -3.42 11.35 0.65
CA TYR A 56 -2.97 10.11 1.25
C TYR A 56 -2.61 9.10 0.18
N SER A 57 -1.49 8.41 0.38
CA SER A 57 -1.10 7.24 -0.43
C SER A 57 -0.50 6.16 0.45
N SER A 58 -0.89 4.90 0.23
CA SER A 58 -0.42 3.78 1.03
C SER A 58 -0.06 2.59 0.17
N HIS A 59 1.19 2.15 0.25
CA HIS A 59 1.75 1.06 -0.54
C HIS A 59 1.57 1.27 -2.05
N VAL A 60 2.04 2.41 -2.50
CA VAL A 60 1.99 2.87 -3.89
C VAL A 60 3.37 3.29 -4.38
N LEU A 61 4.08 4.08 -3.56
CA LEU A 61 5.31 4.74 -3.98
C LEU A 61 6.42 3.74 -4.29
N GLU A 62 6.47 2.63 -3.56
CA GLU A 62 7.42 1.53 -3.76
C GLU A 62 7.26 0.82 -5.10
N HIS A 63 6.09 0.90 -5.74
CA HIS A 63 5.80 0.31 -7.06
C HIS A 63 6.25 1.21 -8.21
N LEU A 64 6.69 2.42 -7.92
CA LEU A 64 7.23 3.39 -8.87
C LEU A 64 8.76 3.38 -8.81
N THR A 65 9.41 3.69 -9.93
CA THR A 65 10.84 4.01 -9.89
C THR A 65 11.05 5.30 -9.10
N GLU A 66 12.24 5.50 -8.56
CA GLU A 66 12.56 6.69 -7.75
C GLU A 66 12.17 8.00 -8.47
N ASP A 67 12.51 8.14 -9.76
CA ASP A 67 12.14 9.31 -10.56
C ASP A 67 10.63 9.49 -10.74
N VAL A 68 9.90 8.40 -10.98
CA VAL A 68 8.43 8.44 -11.11
C VAL A 68 7.80 8.74 -9.75
N GLY A 69 8.30 8.16 -8.67
CA GLY A 69 7.87 8.42 -7.31
C GLY A 69 8.03 9.90 -6.94
N ARG A 70 9.19 10.48 -7.24
CA ARG A 70 9.42 11.92 -7.04
C ARG A 70 8.44 12.78 -7.84
N ARG A 71 8.20 12.47 -9.11
CA ARG A 71 7.19 13.19 -9.91
C ARG A 71 5.80 13.07 -9.31
N GLN A 72 5.42 11.88 -8.83
CA GLN A 72 4.12 11.67 -8.19
C GLN A 72 3.97 12.46 -6.89
N LEU A 73 5.00 12.55 -6.08
CA LEU A 73 4.97 13.41 -4.88
C LEU A 73 4.90 14.90 -5.26
N THR A 74 5.56 15.31 -6.35
CA THR A 74 5.42 16.68 -6.90
C THR A 74 3.98 16.96 -7.36
N GLU A 75 3.30 15.99 -7.97
CA GLU A 75 1.90 16.12 -8.35
C GLU A 75 0.97 16.16 -7.12
N GLN A 76 1.23 15.33 -6.09
CA GLN A 76 0.52 15.40 -4.82
C GLN A 76 0.71 16.78 -4.15
N PHE A 77 1.93 17.30 -4.16
CA PHE A 77 2.22 18.66 -3.70
C PHE A 77 1.45 19.72 -4.51
N ARG A 78 1.43 19.61 -5.83
CA ARG A 78 0.74 20.55 -6.70
C ARG A 78 -0.76 20.62 -6.39
N VAL A 79 -1.42 19.49 -6.27
CA VAL A 79 -2.87 19.43 -6.04
C VAL A 79 -3.29 19.76 -4.62
N LEU A 80 -2.36 19.76 -3.65
CA LEU A 80 -2.60 20.21 -2.27
C LEU A 80 -2.73 21.72 -2.20
N LYS A 81 -3.61 22.20 -1.33
CA LYS A 81 -3.69 23.59 -0.89
C LYS A 81 -2.50 23.93 0.00
N SER A 82 -2.16 25.23 0.12
CA SER A 82 -1.27 25.70 1.20
C SER A 82 -1.87 25.31 2.56
N GLY A 83 -1.03 24.83 3.47
CA GLY A 83 -1.42 24.21 4.75
C GLY A 83 -1.99 22.79 4.64
N GLY A 84 -2.07 22.23 3.43
CA GLY A 84 -2.57 20.86 3.21
C GLY A 84 -1.54 19.80 3.62
N VAL A 85 -2.04 18.65 4.06
CA VAL A 85 -1.25 17.52 4.57
C VAL A 85 -1.07 16.46 3.50
N CYS A 86 0.19 16.04 3.26
CA CYS A 86 0.53 14.84 2.50
C CYS A 86 0.90 13.72 3.48
N ARG A 87 0.20 12.57 3.40
CA ARG A 87 0.55 11.37 4.17
C ARG A 87 0.94 10.25 3.22
N VAL A 88 2.16 9.74 3.40
CA VAL A 88 2.73 8.65 2.60
C VAL A 88 3.04 7.46 3.49
N VAL A 89 2.55 6.29 3.11
CA VAL A 89 2.79 5.02 3.80
C VAL A 89 3.46 4.06 2.82
N VAL A 90 4.60 3.50 3.22
CA VAL A 90 5.40 2.56 2.41
C VAL A 90 5.89 1.41 3.29
N PRO A 91 6.34 0.28 2.72
CA PRO A 91 7.10 -0.72 3.48
C PRO A 91 8.33 -0.08 4.13
N ASP A 92 8.57 -0.40 5.39
CA ASP A 92 9.71 0.13 6.16
C ASP A 92 10.99 -0.66 5.87
N LEU A 93 11.86 -0.14 5.02
CA LEU A 93 13.14 -0.77 4.71
C LEU A 93 14.02 -0.95 5.97
N GLU A 94 14.04 0.04 6.87
CA GLU A 94 14.81 -0.04 8.12
C GLU A 94 14.31 -1.21 8.98
N GLY A 95 13.00 -1.31 9.19
CA GLY A 95 12.38 -2.40 9.94
C GLY A 95 12.63 -3.76 9.31
N LEU A 96 12.56 -3.87 7.98
CA LEU A 96 12.88 -5.10 7.24
C LEU A 96 14.35 -5.52 7.42
N CYS A 97 15.27 -4.57 7.33
CA CYS A 97 16.70 -4.83 7.54
C CYS A 97 17.01 -5.28 8.98
N LEU A 98 16.39 -4.65 9.98
CA LEU A 98 16.56 -5.02 11.38
C LEU A 98 16.04 -6.44 11.66
N GLU A 99 14.87 -6.80 11.13
CA GLU A 99 14.32 -8.15 11.25
C GLU A 99 15.19 -9.19 10.52
N TYR A 100 15.73 -8.84 9.34
CA TYR A 100 16.70 -9.72 8.64
C TYR A 100 17.95 -9.97 9.48
N LEU A 101 18.58 -8.93 10.02
CA LEU A 101 19.80 -9.08 10.86
C LEU A 101 19.52 -9.91 12.10
N LYS A 102 18.43 -9.68 12.79
CA LYS A 102 18.00 -10.46 13.96
C LYS A 102 17.77 -11.94 13.60
N ALA A 103 17.12 -12.21 12.49
CA ALA A 103 16.86 -13.57 12.03
C ALA A 103 18.16 -14.29 11.58
N LEU A 104 19.08 -13.54 10.95
CA LEU A 104 20.41 -14.04 10.56
C LEU A 104 21.22 -14.46 11.79
N ASP A 105 21.31 -13.61 12.79
CA ASP A 105 22.03 -13.91 14.04
C ASP A 105 21.43 -15.13 14.75
N GLY A 106 20.09 -15.19 14.83
CA GLY A 106 19.41 -16.34 15.44
C GLY A 106 19.69 -17.66 14.72
N ALA A 107 19.71 -17.64 13.38
CA ALA A 107 20.00 -18.83 12.57
C ALA A 107 21.47 -19.24 12.65
N ALA A 108 22.40 -18.27 12.72
CA ALA A 108 23.82 -18.54 12.84
C ALA A 108 24.18 -19.17 14.19
N GLN A 109 23.49 -18.78 15.27
CA GLN A 109 23.78 -19.25 16.63
C GLN A 109 23.10 -20.58 16.95
N ASN A 110 21.82 -20.76 16.57
CA ASN A 110 21.04 -21.90 17.03
C ASN A 110 20.92 -23.02 15.98
N GLN A 111 20.88 -22.70 14.71
CA GLN A 111 20.75 -23.62 13.57
C GLN A 111 19.56 -24.61 13.68
N ASP A 112 18.60 -24.33 14.56
CA ASP A 112 17.37 -25.13 14.66
C ASP A 112 16.37 -24.80 13.52
N ALA A 113 15.38 -25.66 13.35
CA ALA A 113 14.42 -25.54 12.26
C ALA A 113 13.59 -24.24 12.36
N ASP A 114 13.30 -23.74 13.56
CA ASP A 114 12.51 -22.52 13.76
C ASP A 114 13.33 -21.27 13.45
N ALA A 115 14.59 -21.22 13.87
CA ALA A 115 15.51 -20.15 13.52
C ALA A 115 15.72 -20.07 12.00
N MET A 116 15.89 -21.22 11.33
CA MET A 116 16.02 -21.29 9.87
C MET A 116 14.73 -20.86 9.13
N ARG A 117 13.54 -21.20 9.65
CA ARG A 117 12.27 -20.72 9.09
C ARG A 117 12.13 -19.19 9.19
N ARG A 118 12.46 -18.62 10.36
CA ARG A 118 12.46 -17.16 10.56
C ARG A 118 13.45 -16.44 9.64
N TYR A 119 14.66 -16.98 9.52
CA TYR A 119 15.67 -16.44 8.61
C TYR A 119 15.21 -16.48 7.15
N ARG A 120 14.74 -17.64 6.67
CA ARG A 120 14.22 -17.78 5.29
C ARG A 120 13.08 -16.82 5.02
N TRP A 121 12.17 -16.64 5.99
CA TRP A 121 11.09 -15.66 5.89
C TRP A 121 11.64 -14.24 5.70
N ALA A 122 12.56 -13.80 6.57
CA ALA A 122 13.11 -12.44 6.53
C ALA A 122 13.85 -12.15 5.22
N VAL A 123 14.59 -13.12 4.66
CA VAL A 123 15.22 -13.00 3.33
C VAL A 123 14.18 -12.79 2.25
N ILE A 124 13.12 -13.59 2.24
CA ILE A 124 12.06 -13.50 1.21
C ILE A 124 11.28 -12.20 1.36
N GLU A 125 10.92 -11.81 2.58
CA GLU A 125 10.21 -10.56 2.87
C GLU A 125 10.98 -9.34 2.38
N LEU A 126 12.31 -9.32 2.64
CA LEU A 126 13.18 -8.21 2.23
C LEU A 126 13.36 -8.12 0.71
N LEU A 127 13.54 -9.25 0.02
CA LEU A 127 14.05 -9.26 -1.35
C LEU A 127 13.00 -9.62 -2.42
N ASP A 128 12.06 -10.53 -2.10
CA ASP A 128 11.21 -11.17 -3.12
C ASP A 128 10.44 -10.16 -3.97
N GLN A 129 9.85 -9.14 -3.37
CA GLN A 129 9.04 -8.19 -4.13
C GLN A 129 9.83 -7.32 -5.11
N MET A 130 11.15 -7.18 -4.90
CA MET A 130 12.04 -6.44 -5.82
C MET A 130 12.56 -7.29 -6.97
N VAL A 131 12.72 -8.61 -6.75
CA VAL A 131 13.41 -9.48 -7.71
C VAL A 131 12.49 -10.53 -8.36
N ARG A 132 11.22 -10.61 -7.96
CA ARG A 132 10.30 -11.61 -8.50
C ARG A 132 10.07 -11.47 -10.01
N GLU A 133 10.01 -12.63 -10.68
CA GLU A 133 9.73 -12.73 -12.12
C GLU A 133 8.32 -13.27 -12.40
N GLU A 134 7.66 -13.81 -11.38
CA GLU A 134 6.29 -14.33 -11.45
C GLU A 134 5.42 -13.74 -10.36
N SER A 135 4.11 -13.62 -10.62
CA SER A 135 3.15 -13.06 -9.67
C SER A 135 3.17 -13.84 -8.36
N GLY A 136 3.33 -13.12 -7.24
CA GLY A 136 3.44 -13.67 -5.88
C GLY A 136 4.81 -14.21 -5.50
N GLY A 137 5.71 -14.46 -6.47
CA GLY A 137 7.12 -14.79 -6.23
C GLY A 137 7.39 -15.95 -5.27
N ALA A 138 8.54 -15.87 -4.59
CA ALA A 138 8.96 -16.85 -3.57
C ALA A 138 8.07 -16.78 -2.31
N LEU A 139 7.53 -15.60 -2.00
CA LEU A 139 6.64 -15.42 -0.86
C LEU A 139 5.38 -16.28 -0.99
N ARG A 140 4.74 -16.30 -2.15
CA ARG A 140 3.57 -17.16 -2.40
C ARG A 140 3.93 -18.64 -2.26
N LYS A 141 5.09 -19.05 -2.79
CA LYS A 141 5.55 -20.44 -2.68
C LYS A 141 5.76 -20.84 -1.22
N LEU A 142 6.37 -19.95 -0.43
CA LEU A 142 6.57 -20.18 1.01
C LEU A 142 5.25 -20.27 1.76
N LEU A 143 4.32 -19.37 1.52
CA LEU A 143 2.98 -19.39 2.14
C LEU A 143 2.22 -20.68 1.80
N ASN A 144 2.27 -21.12 0.54
CA ASN A 144 1.61 -22.34 0.10
C ASN A 144 2.26 -23.61 0.68
N SER A 145 3.55 -23.60 1.00
CA SER A 145 4.23 -24.75 1.63
C SER A 145 3.85 -24.95 3.10
N GLY A 146 3.37 -23.91 3.78
CA GLY A 146 3.11 -23.94 5.22
C GLY A 146 4.38 -23.97 6.10
N ASP A 147 5.58 -23.92 5.51
CA ASP A 147 6.86 -23.99 6.22
C ASP A 147 7.34 -22.61 6.66
N TYR A 148 6.59 -21.99 7.56
CA TYR A 148 6.89 -20.68 8.14
C TYR A 148 6.34 -20.54 9.57
N ASP A 149 6.86 -19.60 10.33
CA ASP A 149 6.35 -19.25 11.65
C ASP A 149 5.07 -18.42 11.51
N LYS A 150 3.92 -19.03 11.80
CA LYS A 150 2.60 -18.38 11.70
C LYS A 150 2.47 -17.16 12.61
N THR A 151 3.13 -17.17 13.79
CA THR A 151 3.07 -16.05 14.73
C THR A 151 3.84 -14.86 14.19
N GLN A 152 5.03 -15.11 13.63
CA GLN A 152 5.83 -14.06 12.96
C GLN A 152 5.06 -13.46 11.78
N VAL A 153 4.50 -14.30 10.90
CA VAL A 153 3.77 -13.84 9.73
C VAL A 153 2.55 -13.00 10.12
N ARG A 154 1.79 -13.41 11.15
CA ARG A 154 0.67 -12.61 11.66
C ARG A 154 1.11 -11.26 12.21
N ALA A 155 2.23 -11.22 12.93
CA ALA A 155 2.77 -9.97 13.46
C ALA A 155 3.24 -9.00 12.36
N ARG A 156 3.75 -9.53 11.23
CA ARG A 156 4.29 -8.74 10.11
C ARG A 156 3.22 -8.30 9.11
N PHE A 157 2.30 -9.17 8.74
CA PHE A 157 1.31 -8.90 7.69
C PHE A 157 -0.02 -8.31 8.21
N GLY A 158 -0.23 -8.28 9.50
CA GLY A 158 -1.44 -7.70 10.09
C GLY A 158 -2.72 -8.26 9.49
N ASP A 159 -3.59 -7.37 9.01
CA ASP A 159 -4.89 -7.74 8.44
C ASP A 159 -4.77 -8.57 7.15
N ALA A 160 -3.69 -8.42 6.40
CA ALA A 160 -3.48 -9.20 5.18
C ALA A 160 -3.35 -10.70 5.45
N PHE A 161 -2.91 -11.09 6.66
CA PHE A 161 -2.80 -12.50 7.08
C PHE A 161 -3.98 -13.00 7.92
N ARG A 162 -4.86 -12.12 8.36
CA ARG A 162 -6.01 -12.48 9.21
C ARG A 162 -7.23 -12.97 8.45
N GLY A 163 -7.08 -13.39 7.19
CA GLY A 163 -8.11 -14.13 6.47
C GLY A 163 -8.61 -15.33 7.28
N ALA A 164 -9.86 -15.74 7.09
CA ALA A 164 -10.62 -16.70 7.89
C ALA A 164 -9.74 -17.81 8.50
N GLU A 165 -9.91 -18.04 9.80
CA GLU A 165 -9.20 -19.09 10.54
C GLU A 165 -9.23 -20.40 9.77
N GLY A 166 -8.08 -20.85 9.26
CA GLY A 166 -7.87 -22.19 8.71
C GLY A 166 -7.51 -22.30 7.23
N GLU A 167 -7.56 -21.23 6.43
CA GLU A 167 -7.14 -21.31 5.03
C GLU A 167 -5.80 -20.59 4.78
N PRO A 168 -4.88 -21.21 4.01
CA PRO A 168 -3.70 -20.52 3.52
C PRO A 168 -4.12 -19.33 2.67
N LEU A 169 -3.48 -18.18 2.84
CA LEU A 169 -3.68 -17.03 1.96
C LEU A 169 -3.40 -17.41 0.51
N THR A 170 -4.42 -17.76 -0.20
CA THR A 170 -4.40 -17.60 -1.64
C THR A 170 -4.67 -16.12 -1.91
N LEU A 171 -3.89 -15.47 -2.78
CA LEU A 171 -4.12 -14.09 -3.23
C LEU A 171 -5.54 -13.87 -3.82
N GLU A 172 -6.32 -14.94 -3.95
CA GLU A 172 -7.73 -14.94 -4.30
C GLU A 172 -8.63 -14.57 -3.10
N ASN A 173 -8.25 -14.91 -1.87
CA ASN A 173 -9.06 -14.69 -0.66
C ASN A 173 -8.94 -13.27 -0.09
N SER A 174 -7.89 -12.50 -0.40
CA SER A 174 -7.82 -11.07 -0.06
C SER A 174 -8.92 -10.23 -0.73
N ARG A 175 -9.68 -10.85 -1.65
CA ARG A 175 -10.84 -10.23 -2.33
C ARG A 175 -12.19 -10.54 -1.71
N THR A 176 -12.28 -11.51 -0.77
CA THR A 176 -13.55 -11.86 -0.13
C THR A 176 -13.94 -10.88 0.98
N ASP A 177 -12.99 -10.17 1.59
CA ASP A 177 -13.27 -9.16 2.61
C ASP A 177 -13.95 -7.90 2.04
N ALA A 178 -13.83 -7.66 0.72
CA ALA A 178 -14.60 -6.63 0.04
C ALA A 178 -16.12 -6.92 -0.01
N LYS A 179 -16.56 -8.16 0.28
CA LYS A 179 -17.99 -8.52 0.29
C LYS A 179 -18.70 -8.17 1.61
N ASN A 180 -17.97 -7.98 2.68
CA ASN A 180 -18.53 -7.64 4.00
C ASN A 180 -18.45 -6.15 4.35
N SER A 181 -18.07 -5.31 3.42
CA SER A 181 -18.26 -3.86 3.53
C SER A 181 -19.74 -3.53 3.39
N PRO A 182 -20.32 -2.60 4.19
CA PRO A 182 -21.74 -2.23 4.11
C PRO A 182 -22.19 -1.65 2.75
N VAL A 183 -21.31 -1.61 1.76
CA VAL A 183 -21.58 -1.21 0.37
C VAL A 183 -21.76 -2.41 -0.59
N ALA A 184 -21.74 -3.65 -0.09
CA ALA A 184 -21.86 -4.88 -0.91
C ALA A 184 -23.32 -5.30 -1.14
N LEU A 185 -24.18 -4.37 -1.53
CA LEU A 185 -25.50 -4.68 -2.11
C LEU A 185 -25.63 -3.84 -3.38
N GLU A 186 -25.14 -4.38 -4.49
CA GLU A 186 -25.80 -4.32 -5.80
C GLU A 186 -24.91 -4.82 -6.94
N THR A 187 -25.42 -5.85 -7.57
CA THR A 187 -25.54 -6.13 -9.01
C THR A 187 -24.39 -6.85 -9.73
N ASP A 188 -24.82 -7.94 -10.35
CA ASP A 188 -24.16 -8.84 -11.32
C ASP A 188 -23.32 -8.12 -12.42
N TRP A 189 -23.60 -6.83 -12.73
CA TRP A 189 -22.84 -6.08 -13.70
C TRP A 189 -21.43 -5.69 -13.22
N VAL A 190 -21.26 -5.39 -11.91
CA VAL A 190 -19.93 -5.10 -11.31
C VAL A 190 -19.06 -6.36 -11.34
N ALA A 191 -19.65 -7.52 -11.04
CA ALA A 191 -18.98 -8.79 -11.17
C ALA A 191 -18.66 -9.17 -12.63
N LYS A 192 -19.53 -8.80 -13.58
CA LYS A 192 -19.28 -8.93 -15.03
C LYS A 192 -18.19 -7.98 -15.52
N MET A 193 -18.19 -6.73 -15.05
CA MET A 193 -17.12 -5.79 -15.35
C MET A 193 -15.80 -6.25 -14.71
N ALA A 194 -15.77 -6.66 -13.45
CA ALA A 194 -14.58 -7.18 -12.81
C ALA A 194 -14.02 -8.42 -13.54
N ARG A 195 -14.89 -9.34 -14.03
CA ARG A 195 -14.48 -10.49 -14.87
C ARG A 195 -13.97 -10.05 -16.23
N ARG A 196 -14.60 -9.04 -16.87
CA ARG A 196 -14.18 -8.49 -18.16
C ARG A 196 -12.86 -7.72 -18.01
N TRP A 197 -12.65 -7.00 -16.90
CA TRP A 197 -11.43 -6.31 -16.54
C TRP A 197 -10.30 -7.29 -16.14
N LYS A 198 -10.63 -8.39 -15.43
CA LYS A 198 -9.68 -9.47 -15.18
C LYS A 198 -9.16 -10.09 -16.49
N LYS A 199 -10.04 -10.26 -17.47
CA LYS A 199 -9.70 -10.73 -18.82
C LYS A 199 -8.85 -9.70 -19.59
N TRP A 200 -9.17 -8.41 -19.46
CA TRP A 200 -8.45 -7.32 -20.11
C TRP A 200 -7.08 -7.08 -19.44
N LYS A 201 -7.02 -7.07 -18.10
CA LYS A 201 -5.76 -7.01 -17.34
C LYS A 201 -4.87 -8.22 -17.63
N LEU A 202 -5.45 -9.42 -17.74
CA LEU A 202 -4.72 -10.61 -18.15
C LEU A 202 -4.17 -10.47 -19.57
N LYS A 203 -4.97 -9.93 -20.49
CA LYS A 203 -4.56 -9.65 -21.87
C LYS A 203 -3.46 -8.57 -21.93
N TRP A 204 -3.59 -7.50 -21.14
CA TRP A 204 -2.60 -6.41 -21.09
C TRP A 204 -1.27 -6.88 -20.46
N VAL A 205 -1.33 -7.70 -19.42
CA VAL A 205 -0.16 -8.37 -18.81
C VAL A 205 0.45 -9.42 -19.75
N THR A 206 -0.36 -10.09 -20.56
CA THR A 206 0.14 -11.06 -21.56
C THR A 206 0.66 -10.39 -22.84
N ASP A 207 0.08 -9.28 -23.27
CA ASP A 207 0.54 -8.50 -24.43
C ASP A 207 1.78 -7.64 -24.14
N SER A 208 2.00 -7.22 -22.87
CA SER A 208 3.21 -6.48 -22.47
C SER A 208 4.42 -7.38 -22.20
N GLY A 209 4.36 -8.66 -22.58
CA GLY A 209 5.50 -9.56 -22.52
C GLY A 209 6.05 -9.81 -21.12
N ARG A 210 5.23 -10.33 -20.21
CA ARG A 210 5.60 -10.89 -18.88
C ARG A 210 6.49 -10.03 -17.96
N ASP A 211 6.61 -8.73 -18.20
CA ASP A 211 7.41 -7.86 -17.34
C ASP A 211 6.57 -7.43 -16.12
N LEU A 212 6.68 -8.17 -15.01
CA LEU A 212 6.01 -7.83 -13.74
C LEU A 212 6.36 -6.45 -13.22
N ARG A 213 7.51 -5.91 -13.64
CA ARG A 213 7.95 -4.56 -13.30
C ARG A 213 7.05 -3.48 -13.90
N LYS A 214 6.30 -3.81 -14.97
CA LYS A 214 5.32 -2.92 -15.60
C LYS A 214 3.90 -3.14 -15.08
N SER A 215 3.64 -4.26 -14.40
CA SER A 215 2.30 -4.60 -13.89
C SER A 215 1.89 -3.84 -12.63
N GLY A 216 2.81 -3.14 -11.97
CA GLY A 216 2.58 -2.49 -10.67
C GLY A 216 2.53 -3.49 -9.50
N GLU A 217 2.97 -4.75 -9.69
CA GLU A 217 3.05 -5.74 -8.60
C GLU A 217 4.42 -5.76 -7.92
N ALA A 218 5.50 -5.57 -8.69
CA ALA A 218 6.85 -5.58 -8.16
C ALA A 218 7.20 -4.24 -7.50
N HIS A 219 7.95 -4.30 -6.41
CA HIS A 219 8.57 -3.10 -5.85
C HIS A 219 9.70 -2.65 -6.79
N ARG A 220 9.76 -1.36 -7.03
CA ARG A 220 10.76 -0.74 -7.90
C ARG A 220 11.78 0.07 -7.10
N TRP A 221 11.41 0.42 -5.88
CA TRP A 221 12.23 1.12 -4.90
C TRP A 221 11.79 0.79 -3.48
N MET A 222 12.65 1.07 -2.50
CA MET A 222 12.34 0.92 -1.09
C MET A 222 12.75 2.19 -0.35
N TYR A 223 12.00 2.51 0.70
CA TYR A 223 12.21 3.72 1.48
C TYR A 223 12.42 3.39 2.95
N ASP A 224 13.23 4.21 3.61
CA ASP A 224 13.38 4.29 5.05
C ASP A 224 13.02 5.71 5.55
N ARG A 225 13.08 5.91 6.87
CA ARG A 225 12.73 7.19 7.50
C ARG A 225 13.59 8.37 7.05
N VAL A 226 14.81 8.15 6.57
CA VAL A 226 15.69 9.22 6.08
C VAL A 226 15.36 9.55 4.64
N SER A 227 15.36 8.56 3.76
CA SER A 227 15.17 8.74 2.33
C SER A 227 13.77 9.28 1.99
N LEU A 228 12.72 8.84 2.69
CA LEU A 228 11.36 9.32 2.44
C LEU A 228 11.15 10.75 2.94
N VAL A 229 11.67 11.08 4.14
CA VAL A 229 11.61 12.47 4.67
C VAL A 229 12.35 13.41 3.74
N GLN A 230 13.60 13.10 3.37
CA GLN A 230 14.37 13.90 2.43
C GLN A 230 13.67 14.08 1.08
N LEU A 231 13.03 13.04 0.57
CA LEU A 231 12.32 13.12 -0.70
C LEU A 231 11.13 14.09 -0.62
N LEU A 232 10.37 14.08 0.48
CA LEU A 232 9.29 15.06 0.71
C LEU A 232 9.82 16.48 0.81
N GLU A 233 10.92 16.71 1.55
CA GLU A 233 11.57 18.02 1.67
C GLU A 233 12.06 18.54 0.32
N VAL A 234 12.70 17.70 -0.50
CA VAL A 234 13.16 18.05 -1.86
C VAL A 234 12.00 18.43 -2.78
N VAL A 235 10.82 17.82 -2.61
CA VAL A 235 9.59 18.18 -3.35
C VAL A 235 9.04 19.54 -2.91
N GLY A 236 9.34 19.99 -1.70
CA GLY A 236 8.93 21.30 -1.18
C GLY A 236 8.04 21.25 0.06
N PHE A 237 7.77 20.05 0.60
CA PHE A 237 7.05 19.92 1.87
C PHE A 237 7.89 20.44 3.03
N SER A 238 7.22 20.98 4.03
CA SER A 238 7.80 21.40 5.31
C SER A 238 7.24 20.53 6.44
N GLN A 239 7.85 20.61 7.62
CA GLN A 239 7.43 19.86 8.80
C GLN A 239 7.28 18.36 8.50
N CYS A 240 8.25 17.81 7.72
CA CYS A 240 8.26 16.40 7.38
C CYS A 240 8.64 15.58 8.60
N GLU A 241 7.77 14.64 9.01
CA GLU A 241 7.98 13.82 10.20
C GLU A 241 7.51 12.39 10.03
N VAL A 242 8.19 11.47 10.72
CA VAL A 242 7.72 10.10 10.90
C VAL A 242 6.62 10.11 11.96
N THR A 243 5.51 9.47 11.64
CA THR A 243 4.34 9.38 12.53
C THR A 243 3.94 7.91 12.75
N THR A 244 2.78 7.67 13.34
CA THR A 244 2.23 6.34 13.58
C THR A 244 0.91 6.15 12.83
N PHE A 245 0.42 4.91 12.74
CA PHE A 245 -0.82 4.60 12.03
C PHE A 245 -2.04 5.35 12.59
N ASP A 246 -2.05 5.62 13.90
CA ASP A 246 -3.14 6.24 14.67
C ASP A 246 -3.01 7.77 14.82
N ARG A 247 -1.86 8.34 14.43
CA ARG A 247 -1.60 9.78 14.51
C ARG A 247 -1.44 10.39 13.13
N SER A 248 -2.09 11.52 12.92
CA SER A 248 -2.00 12.29 11.68
C SER A 248 -2.36 13.74 11.89
N SER A 249 -1.74 14.61 11.12
CA SER A 249 -2.11 16.03 10.98
C SER A 249 -3.37 16.22 10.10
N ILE A 250 -3.87 15.14 9.45
CA ILE A 250 -5.14 15.16 8.73
C ILE A 250 -6.29 15.23 9.75
N PRO A 251 -7.13 16.26 9.71
CA PRO A 251 -8.23 16.40 10.68
C PRO A 251 -9.18 15.18 10.68
N ASN A 252 -9.59 14.73 11.86
CA ASN A 252 -10.47 13.59 12.07
C ASN A 252 -9.91 12.26 11.53
N TRP A 253 -8.58 12.08 11.60
CA TRP A 253 -7.90 10.89 11.07
C TRP A 253 -8.49 9.58 11.61
N GLU A 254 -8.82 9.52 12.90
CA GLU A 254 -9.41 8.36 13.55
C GLU A 254 -10.75 7.92 12.93
N LYS A 255 -11.49 8.84 12.33
CA LYS A 255 -12.74 8.56 11.63
C LYS A 255 -12.52 7.75 10.35
N TYR A 256 -11.40 8.00 9.66
CA TYR A 256 -11.14 7.41 8.35
C TYR A 256 -10.57 6.00 8.44
N ASN A 257 -9.82 5.72 9.49
CA ASN A 257 -9.31 4.38 9.81
C ASN A 257 -8.54 3.71 8.67
N LEU A 258 -7.86 4.49 7.80
CA LEU A 258 -7.22 3.98 6.59
C LEU A 258 -5.97 3.14 6.89
N ASP A 259 -5.25 3.45 7.96
CA ASP A 259 -4.04 2.75 8.39
C ASP A 259 -4.26 1.80 9.56
N ALA A 260 -5.40 1.91 10.25
CA ALA A 260 -5.72 1.06 11.39
C ALA A 260 -6.36 -0.27 10.94
N SER A 261 -6.12 -1.31 11.71
CA SER A 261 -6.76 -2.60 11.56
C SER A 261 -8.25 -2.53 11.93
N ARG A 262 -9.07 -3.29 11.22
CA ARG A 262 -10.49 -3.50 11.58
C ARG A 262 -10.67 -4.45 12.77
N HIS A 263 -9.59 -5.08 13.23
CA HIS A 263 -9.61 -6.14 14.24
C HIS A 263 -9.03 -5.70 15.60
N GLY A 264 -8.63 -4.43 15.74
CA GLY A 264 -8.11 -3.90 17.00
C GLY A 264 -7.21 -2.65 16.84
N PRO A 265 -6.69 -2.15 17.95
CA PRO A 265 -5.88 -0.92 17.95
C PRO A 265 -4.43 -1.17 17.52
N PHE A 266 -4.24 -1.66 16.32
CA PHE A 266 -2.94 -1.91 15.72
C PHE A 266 -2.97 -1.54 14.23
N PRO A 267 -1.81 -1.33 13.59
CA PRO A 267 -1.76 -0.95 12.19
C PRO A 267 -2.30 -2.07 11.28
N ARG A 268 -2.97 -1.68 10.23
CA ARG A 268 -3.46 -2.60 9.18
C ARG A 268 -2.30 -3.39 8.53
N LYS A 269 -1.16 -2.71 8.37
CA LYS A 269 0.10 -3.27 7.88
C LYS A 269 1.22 -2.88 8.84
N PRO A 270 1.62 -3.77 9.75
CA PRO A 270 2.59 -3.46 10.80
C PRO A 270 3.99 -3.14 10.31
N ASP A 271 4.37 -3.63 9.13
CA ASP A 271 5.66 -3.44 8.48
C ASP A 271 5.79 -2.12 7.72
N SER A 272 4.99 -1.12 8.07
CA SER A 272 4.90 0.14 7.33
C SER A 272 5.58 1.30 8.04
N LEU A 273 6.21 2.14 7.24
CA LEU A 273 6.69 3.48 7.59
C LEU A 273 5.61 4.50 7.22
N PHE A 274 5.27 5.38 8.16
CA PHE A 274 4.29 6.45 8.00
C PHE A 274 5.02 7.78 8.06
N VAL A 275 4.90 8.60 7.02
CA VAL A 275 5.53 9.93 6.97
C VAL A 275 4.49 10.96 6.53
N GLU A 276 4.50 12.11 7.17
CA GLU A 276 3.70 13.26 6.79
C GLU A 276 4.56 14.47 6.46
N GLY A 277 4.05 15.34 5.59
CA GLY A 277 4.61 16.65 5.29
C GLY A 277 3.50 17.66 5.01
N ILE A 278 3.75 18.92 5.32
CA ILE A 278 2.80 20.03 5.13
C ILE A 278 3.26 20.87 3.94
N LYS A 279 2.33 21.19 3.04
CA LYS A 279 2.61 22.16 1.98
C LYS A 279 2.61 23.57 2.57
N PRO A 280 3.69 24.33 2.46
CA PRO A 280 3.77 25.72 2.96
C PRO A 280 2.71 26.67 2.40
#